data_42bfb9f9e179d083ff5d5b27d2dcaf34
#
_entry.id   42bfb9f9e179d083ff5d5b27d2dcaf34
#
_cell.length_a   1.000
_cell.length_b   1.000
_cell.length_c   1.000
_cell.angle_alpha   90.00
_cell.angle_beta   90.00
_cell.angle_gamma   90.00
#
_symmetry.space_group_name_H-M   'P 1'
#
loop_
_entity.id
_entity.type
_entity.pdbx_description
1 polymer ?
#
loop_
_entity_poly.entity_id
_entity_poly.type
_entity_poly.pdbx_seq_one_letter_code
_entity_poly.pdbx_strand_id
1 'polypeptide(L)'
;MTSQDVILGILMKRSLSGYDIKNMFETVFSYFYNASFGTIYPTLSKMEKEGLITKESVIQEGRPNKNVYSITEEGQKHFKAYMYSPLQANEFKSDAMTRLFFGEFIEVEVMIEYLEYGVSSTEDDLERLRKMYENGKSNSLMSQTQEICIQIGIENMESTLRILMAGIERLSHLKMEKG
;
A
#
# COMPACT_ATOMS: atom_id res chain seq x y z
N MET A 1 6.61 12.41 3.58
CA MET A 1 6.93 10.97 3.42
C MET A 1 7.24 10.67 1.97
N THR A 2 8.32 9.95 1.68
CA THR A 2 8.82 9.61 0.34
C THR A 2 9.07 8.11 0.23
N SER A 3 9.22 7.59 -1.01
CA SER A 3 9.62 6.17 -1.21
C SER A 3 10.95 5.84 -0.53
N GLN A 4 11.86 6.81 -0.42
CA GLN A 4 13.12 6.66 0.30
C GLN A 4 12.90 6.37 1.78
N ASP A 5 12.00 7.12 2.47
CA ASP A 5 11.70 6.90 3.89
C ASP A 5 11.13 5.50 4.12
N VAL A 6 10.24 5.04 3.24
CA VAL A 6 9.65 3.69 3.32
C VAL A 6 10.70 2.60 3.10
N ILE A 7 11.58 2.74 2.08
CA ILE A 7 12.66 1.78 1.81
C ILE A 7 13.62 1.70 2.99
N LEU A 8 14.03 2.83 3.57
CA LEU A 8 14.88 2.84 4.75
C LEU A 8 14.21 2.11 5.91
N GLY A 9 12.92 2.36 6.17
CA GLY A 9 12.15 1.67 7.21
C GLY A 9 12.08 0.16 7.01
N ILE A 10 11.91 -0.30 5.77
CA ILE A 10 11.94 -1.73 5.41
C ILE A 10 13.30 -2.33 5.74
N LEU A 11 14.39 -1.64 5.36
CA LEU A 11 15.77 -2.11 5.54
C LEU A 11 16.28 -2.00 6.98
N MET A 12 15.58 -1.29 7.88
CA MET A 12 15.92 -1.27 9.33
C MET A 12 15.89 -2.66 9.97
N LYS A 13 15.07 -3.58 9.44
CA LYS A 13 14.91 -4.93 10.02
C LYS A 13 15.92 -5.93 9.47
N ARG A 14 16.21 -5.87 8.17
CA ARG A 14 17.11 -6.82 7.48
C ARG A 14 17.44 -6.34 6.07
N SER A 15 18.51 -6.87 5.52
CA SER A 15 18.86 -6.70 4.10
C SER A 15 17.86 -7.44 3.21
N LEU A 16 17.50 -6.84 2.08
CA LEU A 16 16.50 -7.38 1.15
C LEU A 16 16.91 -7.16 -0.30
N SER A 17 16.43 -8.02 -1.20
CA SER A 17 16.59 -7.75 -2.63
C SER A 17 15.66 -6.65 -3.10
N GLY A 18 16.00 -6.03 -4.25
CA GLY A 18 15.12 -5.07 -4.89
C GLY A 18 13.74 -5.64 -5.24
N TYR A 19 13.66 -6.94 -5.57
CA TYR A 19 12.40 -7.64 -5.78
C TYR A 19 11.58 -7.75 -4.50
N ASP A 20 12.21 -8.16 -3.37
CA ASP A 20 11.51 -8.28 -2.09
C ASP A 20 11.01 -6.91 -1.58
N ILE A 21 11.82 -5.84 -1.77
CA ILE A 21 11.40 -4.47 -1.47
C ILE A 21 10.19 -4.08 -2.31
N LYS A 22 10.24 -4.32 -3.63
CA LYS A 22 9.11 -4.05 -4.54
C LYS A 22 7.86 -4.80 -4.08
N ASN A 23 7.98 -6.09 -3.77
CA ASN A 23 6.87 -6.90 -3.30
C ASN A 23 6.25 -6.34 -2.00
N MET A 24 7.07 -5.85 -1.06
CA MET A 24 6.54 -5.19 0.15
C MET A 24 5.75 -3.92 -0.16
N PHE A 25 6.18 -3.12 -1.13
CA PHE A 25 5.39 -1.96 -1.59
C PHE A 25 4.05 -2.37 -2.17
N GLU A 26 4.01 -3.46 -2.94
CA GLU A 26 2.79 -3.97 -3.59
C GLU A 26 1.82 -4.64 -2.61
N THR A 27 2.32 -5.20 -1.50
CA THR A 27 1.50 -6.01 -0.58
C THR A 27 1.22 -5.34 0.75
N VAL A 28 2.23 -4.71 1.37
CA VAL A 28 2.13 -4.16 2.72
C VAL A 28 1.80 -2.67 2.70
N PHE A 29 2.52 -1.93 1.85
CA PHE A 29 2.44 -0.46 1.85
C PHE A 29 1.39 0.09 0.88
N SER A 30 0.83 -0.71 -0.02
CA SER A 30 -0.21 -0.29 -0.99
C SER A 30 -1.44 0.33 -0.32
N TYR A 31 -1.74 -0.04 0.91
CA TYR A 31 -2.94 0.41 1.64
C TYR A 31 -2.85 1.84 2.19
N PHE A 32 -1.64 2.36 2.40
CA PHE A 32 -1.44 3.69 2.99
C PHE A 32 -0.33 4.51 2.33
N TYR A 33 0.33 3.96 1.32
CA TYR A 33 1.35 4.65 0.55
C TYR A 33 1.21 4.36 -0.94
N ASN A 34 0.73 5.35 -1.68
CA ASN A 34 0.54 5.25 -3.14
C ASN A 34 1.86 5.53 -3.86
N ALA A 35 2.75 4.53 -3.94
CA ALA A 35 4.00 4.63 -4.69
C ALA A 35 3.79 4.21 -6.15
N SER A 36 4.36 4.97 -7.07
CA SER A 36 4.58 4.48 -8.43
C SER A 36 5.67 3.40 -8.39
N PHE A 37 5.32 2.15 -8.66
CA PHE A 37 6.25 1.00 -8.64
C PHE A 37 7.45 1.16 -9.57
N GLY A 38 7.30 1.96 -10.65
CA GLY A 38 8.39 2.30 -11.56
C GLY A 38 9.51 3.11 -10.92
N THR A 39 9.28 3.74 -9.77
CA THR A 39 10.26 4.59 -9.10
C THR A 39 11.16 3.86 -8.10
N ILE A 40 10.85 2.60 -7.75
CA ILE A 40 11.59 1.86 -6.71
C ILE A 40 13.06 1.66 -7.09
N TYR A 41 13.35 1.11 -8.25
CA TYR A 41 14.74 0.88 -8.69
C TYR A 41 15.52 2.17 -8.91
N PRO A 42 14.98 3.22 -9.54
CA PRO A 42 15.61 4.54 -9.56
C PRO A 42 15.91 5.09 -8.16
N THR A 43 14.97 4.93 -7.21
CA THR A 43 15.18 5.37 -5.82
C THR A 43 16.29 4.58 -5.14
N LEU A 44 16.34 3.25 -5.28
CA LEU A 44 17.43 2.42 -4.75
C LEU A 44 18.79 2.86 -5.30
N SER A 45 18.88 3.12 -6.61
CA SER A 45 20.12 3.58 -7.24
C SER A 45 20.54 4.97 -6.72
N LYS A 46 19.60 5.86 -6.49
CA LYS A 46 19.84 7.18 -5.88
C LYS A 46 20.36 7.04 -4.44
N MET A 47 19.68 6.24 -3.62
CA MET A 47 20.03 6.02 -2.21
C MET A 47 21.43 5.37 -2.06
N GLU A 48 21.81 4.46 -2.96
CA GLU A 48 23.15 3.87 -3.02
C GLU A 48 24.20 4.95 -3.29
N LYS A 49 23.97 5.84 -4.26
CA LYS A 49 24.86 6.98 -4.58
C LYS A 49 24.97 7.98 -3.43
N GLU A 50 23.90 8.18 -2.68
CA GLU A 50 23.84 9.06 -1.51
C GLU A 50 24.46 8.41 -0.24
N GLY A 51 24.89 7.14 -0.32
CA GLY A 51 25.48 6.43 0.79
C GLY A 51 24.51 6.02 1.91
N LEU A 52 23.19 6.06 1.63
CA LEU A 52 22.14 5.67 2.59
C LEU A 52 21.96 4.15 2.67
N ILE A 53 22.28 3.45 1.59
CA ILE A 53 22.26 1.99 1.48
C ILE A 53 23.49 1.50 0.75
N THR A 54 23.86 0.24 0.98
CA THR A 54 24.82 -0.50 0.17
C THR A 54 24.12 -1.54 -0.69
N LYS A 55 24.76 -1.91 -1.80
CA LYS A 55 24.30 -2.97 -2.69
C LYS A 55 25.37 -4.05 -2.82
N GLU A 56 24.97 -5.30 -2.63
CA GLU A 56 25.81 -6.48 -2.86
C GLU A 56 25.16 -7.37 -3.92
N SER A 57 25.96 -7.82 -4.89
CA SER A 57 25.50 -8.75 -5.93
C SER A 57 25.78 -10.18 -5.47
N VAL A 58 24.72 -10.93 -5.17
CA VAL A 58 24.80 -12.32 -4.75
C VAL A 58 24.64 -13.24 -5.96
N ILE A 59 25.66 -14.06 -6.21
CA ILE A 59 25.65 -15.06 -7.27
C ILE A 59 24.74 -16.21 -6.84
N GLN A 60 23.82 -16.61 -7.71
CA GLN A 60 22.94 -17.76 -7.48
C GLN A 60 23.21 -18.83 -8.55
N GLU A 61 23.46 -20.09 -8.12
CA GLU A 61 23.60 -21.19 -9.06
C GLU A 61 22.28 -21.44 -9.82
N GLY A 62 22.34 -21.40 -11.16
CA GLY A 62 21.18 -21.67 -12.03
C GLY A 62 20.10 -20.58 -12.05
N ARG A 63 20.33 -19.39 -11.48
CA ARG A 63 19.41 -18.25 -11.47
C ARG A 63 20.16 -16.94 -11.73
N PRO A 64 19.47 -15.88 -12.21
CA PRO A 64 20.08 -14.56 -12.34
C PRO A 64 20.63 -14.03 -11.00
N ASN A 65 21.73 -13.30 -11.05
CA ASN A 65 22.31 -12.66 -9.88
C ASN A 65 21.28 -11.78 -9.17
N LYS A 66 21.28 -11.82 -7.84
CA LYS A 66 20.35 -11.09 -6.98
C LYS A 66 21.08 -9.91 -6.33
N ASN A 67 20.62 -8.69 -6.54
CA ASN A 67 21.13 -7.53 -5.82
C ASN A 67 20.41 -7.42 -4.47
N VAL A 68 21.19 -7.46 -3.39
CA VAL A 68 20.74 -7.33 -2.01
C VAL A 68 21.15 -5.95 -1.50
N TYR A 69 20.24 -5.24 -0.87
CA TYR A 69 20.43 -3.90 -0.33
C TYR A 69 20.42 -3.95 1.19
N SER A 70 21.35 -3.20 1.80
CA SER A 70 21.50 -3.07 3.26
C SER A 70 21.53 -1.59 3.62
N ILE A 71 20.89 -1.23 4.74
CA ILE A 71 20.95 0.14 5.26
C ILE A 71 22.30 0.44 5.88
N THR A 72 22.82 1.65 5.65
CA THR A 72 24.03 2.16 6.30
C THR A 72 23.72 2.87 7.62
N GLU A 73 24.74 3.22 8.40
CA GLU A 73 24.57 4.08 9.59
C GLU A 73 23.94 5.44 9.24
N GLU A 74 24.33 6.01 8.09
CA GLU A 74 23.76 7.28 7.61
C GLU A 74 22.29 7.10 7.22
N GLY A 75 21.94 6.00 6.54
CA GLY A 75 20.56 5.66 6.24
C GLY A 75 19.71 5.49 7.51
N GLN A 76 20.25 4.86 8.56
CA GLN A 76 19.56 4.73 9.85
C GLN A 76 19.31 6.08 10.52
N LYS A 77 20.29 6.98 10.49
CA LYS A 77 20.11 8.36 10.99
C LYS A 77 19.03 9.11 10.22
N HIS A 78 19.06 9.00 8.90
CA HIS A 78 18.07 9.62 8.02
C HIS A 78 16.64 9.11 8.33
N PHE A 79 16.47 7.80 8.46
CA PHE A 79 15.18 7.21 8.82
C PHE A 79 14.70 7.66 10.21
N LYS A 80 15.60 7.70 11.21
CA LYS A 80 15.25 8.21 12.54
C LYS A 80 14.82 9.67 12.49
N ALA A 81 15.54 10.52 11.74
CA ALA A 81 15.15 11.92 11.56
C ALA A 81 13.76 12.07 10.95
N TYR A 82 13.42 11.25 9.95
CA TYR A 82 12.07 11.18 9.39
C TYR A 82 11.04 10.81 10.47
N MET A 83 11.29 9.75 11.27
CA MET A 83 10.36 9.27 12.29
C MET A 83 10.05 10.30 13.39
N TYR A 84 10.99 11.22 13.66
CA TYR A 84 10.80 12.33 14.62
C TYR A 84 10.36 13.63 13.98
N SER A 85 10.19 13.68 12.67
CA SER A 85 9.71 14.87 11.98
C SER A 85 8.21 15.09 12.22
N PRO A 86 7.70 16.32 12.11
CA PRO A 86 6.26 16.57 12.18
C PRO A 86 5.48 15.75 11.16
N LEU A 87 4.31 15.24 11.58
CA LEU A 87 3.42 14.53 10.66
C LEU A 87 2.99 15.45 9.51
N GLN A 88 3.03 14.91 8.31
CA GLN A 88 2.49 15.58 7.13
C GLN A 88 0.98 15.33 7.05
N ALA A 89 0.25 16.28 6.47
CA ALA A 89 -1.18 16.09 6.20
C ALA A 89 -1.39 14.91 5.23
N ASN A 90 -2.45 14.14 5.48
CA ASN A 90 -2.82 13.08 4.55
C ASN A 90 -3.34 13.69 3.25
N GLU A 91 -2.81 13.24 2.12
CA GLU A 91 -3.37 13.51 0.81
C GLU A 91 -4.30 12.37 0.41
N PHE A 92 -5.58 12.71 0.18
CA PHE A 92 -6.56 11.77 -0.33
C PHE A 92 -6.96 12.18 -1.75
N LYS A 93 -6.66 11.32 -2.73
CA LYS A 93 -7.05 11.49 -4.14
C LYS A 93 -7.66 10.19 -4.62
N SER A 94 -8.92 10.23 -5.05
CA SER A 94 -9.63 9.08 -5.59
C SER A 94 -10.42 9.49 -6.82
N ASP A 95 -10.09 8.89 -7.96
CA ASP A 95 -10.86 9.07 -9.21
C ASP A 95 -12.28 8.52 -9.04
N ALA A 96 -12.43 7.35 -8.40
CA ALA A 96 -13.71 6.73 -8.13
C ALA A 96 -14.63 7.63 -7.28
N MET A 97 -14.09 8.21 -6.20
CA MET A 97 -14.87 9.14 -5.35
C MET A 97 -15.24 10.41 -6.09
N THR A 98 -14.36 10.93 -6.94
CA THR A 98 -14.63 12.10 -7.77
C THR A 98 -15.76 11.80 -8.76
N ARG A 99 -15.72 10.67 -9.45
CA ARG A 99 -16.78 10.25 -10.38
C ARG A 99 -18.09 10.01 -9.66
N LEU A 100 -18.05 9.36 -8.50
CA LEU A 100 -19.24 9.13 -7.69
C LEU A 100 -19.90 10.44 -7.23
N PHE A 101 -19.07 11.44 -6.85
CA PHE A 101 -19.57 12.76 -6.46
C PHE A 101 -20.32 13.47 -7.60
N PHE A 102 -19.88 13.28 -8.85
CA PHE A 102 -20.50 13.84 -10.05
C PHE A 102 -21.39 12.82 -10.79
N GLY A 103 -21.80 11.73 -10.14
CA GLY A 103 -22.55 10.64 -10.75
C GLY A 103 -23.92 11.00 -11.29
N GLU A 104 -24.48 12.17 -10.95
CA GLU A 104 -25.73 12.68 -11.50
C GLU A 104 -25.66 13.03 -13.01
N PHE A 105 -24.43 13.13 -13.57
CA PHE A 105 -24.20 13.49 -14.98
C PHE A 105 -24.00 12.27 -15.90
N ILE A 106 -24.13 11.06 -15.38
CA ILE A 106 -24.01 9.82 -16.16
C ILE A 106 -25.13 8.82 -15.80
N GLU A 107 -25.25 7.77 -16.59
CA GLU A 107 -26.25 6.75 -16.40
C GLU A 107 -26.04 6.00 -15.08
N VAL A 108 -27.13 5.65 -14.41
CA VAL A 108 -27.10 4.99 -13.10
C VAL A 108 -26.42 3.61 -13.18
N GLU A 109 -26.56 2.93 -14.32
CA GLU A 109 -25.92 1.66 -14.62
C GLU A 109 -24.39 1.74 -14.54
N VAL A 110 -23.80 2.78 -15.12
CA VAL A 110 -22.35 3.03 -15.07
C VAL A 110 -21.89 3.29 -13.65
N MET A 111 -22.69 3.99 -12.84
CA MET A 111 -22.39 4.19 -11.43
C MET A 111 -22.42 2.88 -10.64
N ILE A 112 -23.39 2.01 -10.91
CA ILE A 112 -23.46 0.68 -10.29
C ILE A 112 -22.20 -0.12 -10.64
N GLU A 113 -21.80 -0.17 -11.91
CA GLU A 113 -20.55 -0.85 -12.34
C GLU A 113 -19.31 -0.32 -11.61
N TYR A 114 -19.21 0.99 -11.41
CA TYR A 114 -18.08 1.57 -10.64
C TYR A 114 -18.10 1.15 -9.17
N LEU A 115 -19.28 1.07 -8.54
CA LEU A 115 -19.42 0.60 -7.17
C LEU A 115 -19.10 -0.91 -7.07
N GLU A 116 -19.57 -1.73 -8.01
CA GLU A 116 -19.29 -3.17 -8.07
C GLU A 116 -17.78 -3.43 -8.23
N TYR A 117 -17.12 -2.69 -9.12
CA TYR A 117 -15.66 -2.73 -9.24
C TYR A 117 -14.96 -2.34 -7.90
N GLY A 118 -15.47 -1.31 -7.24
CA GLY A 118 -14.99 -0.88 -5.92
C GLY A 118 -15.15 -1.96 -4.86
N VAL A 119 -16.29 -2.67 -4.84
CA VAL A 119 -16.52 -3.81 -3.94
C VAL A 119 -15.52 -4.90 -4.20
N SER A 120 -15.42 -5.40 -5.44
CA SER A 120 -14.49 -6.50 -5.78
C SER A 120 -13.03 -6.17 -5.44
N SER A 121 -12.58 -4.97 -5.79
CA SER A 121 -11.20 -4.53 -5.47
C SER A 121 -10.96 -4.43 -3.96
N THR A 122 -11.94 -3.94 -3.20
CA THR A 122 -11.80 -3.77 -1.75
C THR A 122 -11.86 -5.12 -1.02
N GLU A 123 -12.66 -6.08 -1.50
CA GLU A 123 -12.72 -7.46 -0.97
C GLU A 123 -11.38 -8.17 -1.13
N ASP A 124 -10.77 -8.08 -2.31
CA ASP A 124 -9.45 -8.67 -2.58
C ASP A 124 -8.37 -8.07 -1.67
N ASP A 125 -8.39 -6.76 -1.49
CA ASP A 125 -7.46 -6.05 -0.61
C ASP A 125 -7.66 -6.44 0.86
N LEU A 126 -8.90 -6.50 1.31
CA LEU A 126 -9.27 -6.88 2.67
C LEU A 126 -8.84 -8.32 2.98
N GLU A 127 -9.06 -9.25 2.05
CA GLU A 127 -8.61 -10.64 2.22
C GLU A 127 -7.08 -10.73 2.37
N ARG A 128 -6.33 -9.99 1.53
CA ARG A 128 -4.86 -9.93 1.62
C ARG A 128 -4.41 -9.35 2.97
N LEU A 129 -5.05 -8.27 3.42
CA LEU A 129 -4.68 -7.61 4.67
C LEU A 129 -5.00 -8.49 5.89
N ARG A 130 -6.14 -9.18 5.89
CA ARG A 130 -6.51 -10.16 6.93
C ARG A 130 -5.53 -11.33 7.00
N LYS A 131 -5.16 -11.92 5.85
CA LYS A 131 -4.13 -12.97 5.78
C LYS A 131 -2.79 -12.51 6.36
N MET A 132 -2.39 -11.27 6.04
CA MET A 132 -1.16 -10.70 6.59
C MET A 132 -1.25 -10.51 8.12
N TYR A 133 -2.40 -10.05 8.63
CA TYR A 133 -2.68 -9.90 10.06
C TYR A 133 -2.56 -11.23 10.79
N GLU A 134 -3.28 -12.25 10.35
CA GLU A 134 -3.29 -13.60 10.95
C GLU A 134 -1.90 -14.23 10.94
N ASN A 135 -1.19 -14.17 9.82
CA ASN A 135 0.16 -14.69 9.70
C ASN A 135 1.16 -13.97 10.63
N GLY A 136 1.05 -12.65 10.72
CA GLY A 136 1.90 -11.84 11.59
C GLY A 136 1.67 -12.13 13.06
N LYS A 137 0.42 -12.32 13.44
CA LYS A 137 0.00 -12.60 14.81
C LYS A 137 0.40 -14.03 15.25
N SER A 138 0.11 -15.03 14.42
CA SER A 138 0.42 -16.45 14.70
C SER A 138 1.92 -16.72 14.85
N ASN A 139 2.76 -15.99 14.14
CA ASN A 139 4.21 -16.17 14.18
C ASN A 139 4.92 -15.21 15.17
N SER A 140 4.19 -14.39 15.92
CA SER A 140 4.75 -13.35 16.79
C SER A 140 5.73 -12.40 16.09
N LEU A 141 5.54 -12.18 14.79
CA LEU A 141 6.40 -11.32 13.95
C LEU A 141 5.96 -9.86 13.90
N MET A 142 4.78 -9.57 14.42
CA MET A 142 4.14 -8.25 14.37
C MET A 142 4.33 -7.49 15.66
N SER A 143 4.79 -6.24 15.57
CA SER A 143 4.81 -5.33 16.74
C SER A 143 3.41 -4.77 17.00
N GLN A 144 3.17 -4.28 18.22
CA GLN A 144 1.89 -3.63 18.58
C GLN A 144 1.53 -2.46 17.65
N THR A 145 2.52 -1.66 17.25
CA THR A 145 2.30 -0.53 16.32
C THR A 145 1.93 -1.00 14.91
N GLN A 146 2.50 -2.09 14.44
CA GLN A 146 2.12 -2.73 13.19
C GLN A 146 0.71 -3.32 13.25
N GLU A 147 0.35 -3.93 14.37
CA GLU A 147 -1.00 -4.45 14.63
C GLU A 147 -2.04 -3.32 14.54
N ILE A 148 -1.83 -2.21 15.25
CA ILE A 148 -2.71 -1.03 15.18
C ILE A 148 -2.85 -0.51 13.74
N CYS A 149 -1.76 -0.40 13.01
CA CYS A 149 -1.77 0.07 11.62
C CYS A 149 -2.63 -0.83 10.71
N ILE A 150 -2.48 -2.15 10.83
CA ILE A 150 -3.24 -3.12 10.03
C ILE A 150 -4.71 -3.13 10.42
N GLN A 151 -5.04 -3.06 11.71
CA GLN A 151 -6.43 -2.98 12.18
C GLN A 151 -7.15 -1.75 11.63
N ILE A 152 -6.50 -0.58 11.62
CA ILE A 152 -7.06 0.62 10.97
C ILE A 152 -7.36 0.36 9.49
N GLY A 153 -6.47 -0.32 8.77
CA GLY A 153 -6.69 -0.68 7.37
C GLY A 153 -7.90 -1.59 7.18
N ILE A 154 -8.01 -2.65 7.98
CA ILE A 154 -9.13 -3.61 7.95
C ILE A 154 -10.46 -2.90 8.21
N GLU A 155 -10.57 -2.15 9.29
CA GLU A 155 -11.80 -1.43 9.66
C GLU A 155 -12.24 -0.42 8.59
N ASN A 156 -11.28 0.30 8.00
CA ASN A 156 -11.55 1.24 6.91
C ASN A 156 -12.11 0.52 5.67
N MET A 157 -11.54 -0.64 5.31
CA MET A 157 -12.00 -1.43 4.16
C MET A 157 -13.38 -2.03 4.41
N GLU A 158 -13.64 -2.57 5.60
CA GLU A 158 -14.95 -3.11 5.99
C GLU A 158 -16.02 -2.01 5.97
N SER A 159 -15.70 -0.83 6.49
CA SER A 159 -16.60 0.32 6.42
C SER A 159 -16.88 0.76 4.99
N THR A 160 -15.86 0.78 4.14
CA THR A 160 -15.98 1.12 2.73
C THR A 160 -16.87 0.12 2.00
N LEU A 161 -16.65 -1.19 2.15
CA LEU A 161 -17.48 -2.25 1.57
C LEU A 161 -18.96 -2.08 1.94
N ARG A 162 -19.23 -1.89 3.21
CA ARG A 162 -20.61 -1.69 3.69
C ARG A 162 -21.30 -0.51 2.99
N ILE A 163 -20.58 0.60 2.80
CA ILE A 163 -21.12 1.80 2.14
C ILE A 163 -21.32 1.57 0.65
N LEU A 164 -20.37 0.91 -0.03
CA LEU A 164 -20.45 0.60 -1.46
C LEU A 164 -21.63 -0.33 -1.75
N MET A 165 -21.78 -1.41 -0.98
CA MET A 165 -22.88 -2.38 -1.13
C MET A 165 -24.24 -1.71 -0.92
N ALA A 166 -24.40 -0.91 0.15
CA ALA A 166 -25.62 -0.15 0.38
C ALA A 166 -25.85 0.93 -0.70
N GLY A 167 -24.80 1.43 -1.33
CA GLY A 167 -24.87 2.33 -2.48
C GLY A 167 -25.45 1.65 -3.73
N ILE A 168 -24.96 0.44 -4.05
CA ILE A 168 -25.46 -0.39 -5.14
C ILE A 168 -26.95 -0.67 -4.97
N GLU A 169 -27.35 -1.08 -3.77
CA GLU A 169 -28.76 -1.35 -3.46
C GLU A 169 -29.65 -0.12 -3.72
N ARG A 170 -29.24 1.05 -3.19
CA ARG A 170 -29.98 2.32 -3.38
C ARG A 170 -30.09 2.71 -4.85
N LEU A 171 -29.00 2.63 -5.63
CA LEU A 171 -29.02 2.99 -7.05
C LEU A 171 -29.83 1.98 -7.89
N SER A 172 -29.81 0.70 -7.52
CA SER A 172 -30.62 -0.33 -8.17
C SER A 172 -32.14 -0.09 -7.99
N HIS A 173 -32.56 0.37 -6.80
CA HIS A 173 -33.95 0.78 -6.57
C HIS A 173 -34.35 1.98 -7.43
N LEU A 174 -33.49 3.02 -7.53
CA LEU A 174 -33.74 4.19 -8.39
C LEU A 174 -33.90 3.83 -9.87
N LYS A 175 -33.20 2.79 -10.33
CA LYS A 175 -33.34 2.27 -11.70
C LYS A 175 -34.72 1.63 -11.93
N MET A 176 -35.21 0.86 -10.96
CA MET A 176 -36.54 0.20 -11.07
C MET A 176 -37.70 1.18 -11.03
N GLU A 177 -37.55 2.33 -10.36
CA GLU A 177 -38.61 3.37 -10.30
C GLU A 177 -38.69 4.23 -11.57
N LYS A 178 -37.63 4.26 -12.39
CA LYS A 178 -37.57 5.07 -13.63
C LYS A 178 -37.81 4.28 -14.91
N GLY A 179 -37.93 2.98 -14.86
CA GLY A 179 -38.24 2.08 -15.99
C GLY A 179 -39.67 1.59 -15.95
#